data_cf1d4bbd4b3fdcad81a507f97795735f
#
_entry.id   cf1d4bbd4b3fdcad81a507f97795735f
#
_cell.length_a   1.000
_cell.length_b   1.000
_cell.length_c   1.000
_cell.angle_alpha   90.00
_cell.angle_beta   90.00
_cell.angle_gamma   90.00
#
_symmetry.space_group_name_H-M   'P 1'
#
loop_
_entity.id
_entity.type
_entity.pdbx_description
1 polymer ?
#
loop_
_entity_poly.entity_id
_entity_poly.type
_entity_poly.pdbx_seq_one_letter_code
_entity_poly.pdbx_strand_id
1 'polypeptide(L)'
;MDRRHFLRTAAAFSALTALTAAEFAPWQAVSAFAREVEEFVRGPKVKDHPLRQVSKHVWIIFSPDGFPTPENQGMMCNITFVNTARGLVVVDSGASVQIGEMAIRQAQKAFNKPVVAVINTHYHGDHWLGNDAFATAYKNVPIYAHPGTIREIQGIQGNLWRTLLEQWTNQATAGTRIVVPTQPLEHGNELKFGDVTLRMHHYGKAHTPSDICVEVVEDKLTCVGDVAMDRRIANMDDGSYLGTFKTYDALEKNTRSTIWLPGHGEPGPDVLKWNRELFEGIYRSCEQAVKDGLPMDDAKAMVLKDPRVASRAKDTKGFETNLGKYVSLAYLEAETAGF
;
A
#
# COMPACT_ATOMS: atom_id res chain seq x y z
N MET A 1 -39.51 -8.56 6.55
CA MET A 1 -38.59 -8.10 7.61
C MET A 1 -37.74 -9.30 8.02
N ASP A 2 -36.44 -9.23 7.78
CA ASP A 2 -35.51 -10.34 8.00
C ASP A 2 -35.27 -10.54 9.50
N ARG A 3 -35.29 -11.80 9.97
CA ARG A 3 -35.04 -12.19 11.38
C ARG A 3 -33.76 -11.58 11.95
N ARG A 4 -32.77 -11.31 11.11
CA ARG A 4 -31.50 -10.68 11.49
C ARG A 4 -31.66 -9.20 11.85
N HIS A 5 -32.61 -8.51 11.24
CA HIS A 5 -32.90 -7.09 11.58
C HIS A 5 -33.61 -6.96 12.91
N PHE A 6 -34.51 -7.90 13.22
CA PHE A 6 -35.22 -7.93 14.48
C PHE A 6 -34.30 -8.21 15.68
N LEU A 7 -33.35 -9.15 15.53
CA LEU A 7 -32.38 -9.46 16.59
C LEU A 7 -31.40 -8.31 16.86
N ARG A 8 -31.02 -7.55 15.82
CA ARG A 8 -30.19 -6.33 15.95
C ARG A 8 -30.89 -5.22 16.71
N THR A 9 -32.19 -5.03 16.45
CA THR A 9 -33.02 -4.02 17.14
C THR A 9 -33.32 -4.43 18.59
N ALA A 10 -33.54 -5.73 18.84
CA ALA A 10 -33.79 -6.23 20.19
C ALA A 10 -32.56 -6.14 21.10
N ALA A 11 -31.37 -6.43 20.58
CA ALA A 11 -30.11 -6.29 21.32
C ALA A 11 -29.80 -4.81 21.65
N ALA A 12 -30.06 -3.88 20.71
CA ALA A 12 -29.91 -2.45 20.96
C ALA A 12 -30.90 -1.93 22.01
N PHE A 13 -32.14 -2.43 22.01
CA PHE A 13 -33.17 -2.03 23.01
C PHE A 13 -32.87 -2.61 24.40
N SER A 14 -32.37 -3.82 24.50
CA SER A 14 -31.97 -4.43 25.79
C SER A 14 -30.78 -3.70 26.41
N ALA A 15 -29.85 -3.23 25.60
CA ALA A 15 -28.71 -2.43 26.05
C ALA A 15 -29.13 -1.02 26.51
N LEU A 16 -30.14 -0.41 25.87
CA LEU A 16 -30.66 0.92 26.26
C LEU A 16 -31.43 0.87 27.58
N THR A 17 -32.17 -0.22 27.85
CA THR A 17 -32.90 -0.39 29.12
C THR A 17 -31.98 -0.68 30.30
N ALA A 18 -30.82 -1.31 30.09
CA ALA A 18 -29.81 -1.46 31.12
C ALA A 18 -29.09 -0.14 31.49
N LEU A 19 -29.01 0.81 30.54
CA LEU A 19 -28.45 2.15 30.78
C LEU A 19 -29.34 3.07 31.60
N THR A 20 -30.66 2.85 31.66
CA THR A 20 -31.59 3.69 32.43
C THR A 20 -31.71 3.28 33.91
N ALA A 21 -31.15 2.17 34.31
CA ALA A 21 -31.14 1.67 35.69
C ALA A 21 -29.82 1.89 36.45
N ALA A 22 -28.79 2.45 35.77
CA ALA A 22 -27.50 2.71 36.38
C ALA A 22 -27.30 4.22 36.54
N GLU A 23 -27.55 4.76 37.71
CA GLU A 23 -27.02 6.04 38.14
C GLU A 23 -25.50 6.03 37.96
N PHE A 24 -24.98 6.84 37.00
CA PHE A 24 -23.55 7.01 36.71
C PHE A 24 -22.80 5.68 36.41
N ALA A 25 -23.01 5.11 35.22
CA ALA A 25 -22.09 4.11 34.74
C ALA A 25 -20.69 4.75 34.59
N PRO A 26 -19.67 4.23 35.31
CA PRO A 26 -18.33 4.79 35.20
C PRO A 26 -17.85 4.67 33.74
N TRP A 27 -17.01 5.62 33.28
CA TRP A 27 -16.45 5.65 31.92
C TRP A 27 -15.88 4.30 31.45
N GLN A 28 -15.52 3.43 32.39
CA GLN A 28 -15.11 2.05 32.15
C GLN A 28 -16.19 1.15 31.53
N ALA A 29 -17.47 1.37 31.88
CA ALA A 29 -18.58 0.62 31.29
C ALA A 29 -18.89 1.09 29.86
N VAL A 30 -18.74 2.39 29.59
CA VAL A 30 -18.88 2.95 28.23
C VAL A 30 -17.75 2.47 27.32
N SER A 31 -16.53 2.40 27.84
CA SER A 31 -15.38 1.89 27.08
C SER A 31 -15.44 0.38 26.86
N ALA A 32 -16.00 -0.40 27.79
CA ALA A 32 -16.26 -1.83 27.63
C ALA A 32 -17.34 -2.08 26.57
N PHE A 33 -18.43 -1.32 26.60
CA PHE A 33 -19.50 -1.38 25.60
C PHE A 33 -19.00 -0.98 24.20
N ALA A 34 -18.18 0.07 24.10
CA ALA A 34 -17.56 0.47 22.85
C ALA A 34 -16.63 -0.62 22.29
N ARG A 35 -15.87 -1.31 23.16
CA ARG A 35 -15.05 -2.47 22.78
C ARG A 35 -15.89 -3.65 22.28
N GLU A 36 -16.97 -3.99 22.96
CA GLU A 36 -17.87 -5.08 22.53
C GLU A 36 -18.54 -4.75 21.20
N VAL A 37 -18.90 -3.48 20.94
CA VAL A 37 -19.45 -3.05 19.65
C VAL A 37 -18.38 -3.08 18.55
N GLU A 38 -17.15 -2.69 18.84
CA GLU A 38 -16.02 -2.80 17.89
C GLU A 38 -15.69 -4.26 17.56
N GLU A 39 -15.67 -5.17 18.53
CA GLU A 39 -15.46 -6.61 18.30
C GLU A 39 -16.60 -7.22 17.47
N PHE A 40 -17.83 -6.76 17.64
CA PHE A 40 -18.99 -7.25 16.89
C PHE A 40 -18.98 -6.88 15.42
N VAL A 41 -18.26 -5.82 15.01
CA VAL A 41 -18.22 -5.30 13.64
C VAL A 41 -16.91 -5.67 12.94
N ARG A 42 -16.04 -6.44 13.58
CA ARG A 42 -14.73 -6.78 13.04
C ARG A 42 -14.79 -7.89 11.99
N GLY A 43 -14.06 -7.71 10.90
CA GLY A 43 -13.88 -8.72 9.87
C GLY A 43 -13.16 -9.99 10.38
N PRO A 44 -13.26 -11.11 9.65
CA PRO A 44 -12.69 -12.38 10.06
C PRO A 44 -11.16 -12.36 10.08
N LYS A 45 -10.58 -13.28 10.85
CA LYS A 45 -9.12 -13.49 10.87
C LYS A 45 -8.61 -13.87 9.48
N VAL A 46 -7.54 -13.21 9.04
CA VAL A 46 -6.86 -13.54 7.78
C VAL A 46 -6.05 -14.82 7.93
N LYS A 47 -6.11 -15.67 6.90
CA LYS A 47 -5.28 -16.88 6.78
C LYS A 47 -3.79 -16.52 6.81
N ASP A 48 -3.00 -17.35 7.46
CA ASP A 48 -1.56 -17.14 7.54
C ASP A 48 -0.88 -17.29 6.18
N HIS A 49 -0.12 -16.28 5.77
CA HIS A 49 0.75 -16.29 4.59
C HIS A 49 2.20 -16.41 5.07
N PRO A 50 3.01 -17.32 4.48
CA PRO A 50 4.37 -17.55 4.95
C PRO A 50 5.29 -16.38 4.64
N LEU A 51 6.29 -16.17 5.50
CA LEU A 51 7.42 -15.31 5.23
C LEU A 51 8.37 -15.97 4.23
N ARG A 52 8.87 -15.18 3.26
CA ARG A 52 9.86 -15.57 2.27
C ARG A 52 11.07 -14.65 2.33
N GLN A 53 12.26 -15.20 2.41
CA GLN A 53 13.49 -14.41 2.36
C GLN A 53 13.78 -13.91 0.96
N VAL A 54 14.14 -12.64 0.85
CA VAL A 54 14.50 -11.96 -0.41
C VAL A 54 16.01 -11.68 -0.44
N SER A 55 16.56 -11.20 0.68
CA SER A 55 17.98 -10.93 0.83
C SER A 55 18.45 -11.26 2.25
N LYS A 56 19.68 -10.90 2.62
CA LYS A 56 20.23 -11.25 3.94
C LYS A 56 19.35 -10.76 5.10
N HIS A 57 18.88 -9.51 5.03
CA HIS A 57 18.09 -8.91 6.10
C HIS A 57 16.61 -8.75 5.73
N VAL A 58 16.22 -8.93 4.45
CA VAL A 58 14.87 -8.62 3.97
C VAL A 58 14.04 -9.88 3.74
N TRP A 59 12.84 -9.87 4.30
CA TRP A 59 11.82 -10.91 4.18
C TRP A 59 10.48 -10.29 3.79
N ILE A 60 9.65 -11.00 3.04
CA ILE A 60 8.32 -10.54 2.66
C ILE A 60 7.24 -11.55 3.01
N ILE A 61 6.07 -11.05 3.33
CA ILE A 61 4.83 -11.79 3.12
C ILE A 61 4.36 -11.40 1.73
N PHE A 62 4.49 -12.34 0.81
CA PHE A 62 4.17 -12.13 -0.60
C PHE A 62 2.67 -12.23 -0.84
N SER A 63 2.12 -11.29 -1.61
CA SER A 63 0.76 -11.39 -2.12
C SER A 63 0.76 -11.63 -3.63
N PRO A 64 0.15 -12.74 -4.11
CA PRO A 64 0.02 -13.01 -5.53
C PRO A 64 -1.13 -12.24 -6.17
N ASP A 65 -2.02 -11.64 -5.36
CA ASP A 65 -3.25 -11.05 -5.84
C ASP A 65 -3.05 -9.61 -6.32
N GLY A 66 -3.86 -9.24 -7.31
CA GLY A 66 -3.75 -7.94 -7.94
C GLY A 66 -4.82 -6.93 -7.49
N PHE A 67 -5.90 -7.40 -6.85
CA PHE A 67 -7.03 -6.56 -6.42
C PHE A 67 -7.64 -7.11 -5.12
N PRO A 68 -8.20 -6.26 -4.23
CA PRO A 68 -8.83 -6.73 -3.01
C PRO A 68 -10.16 -7.42 -3.31
N THR A 69 -10.38 -8.59 -2.74
CA THR A 69 -11.60 -9.37 -2.86
C THR A 69 -12.03 -9.94 -1.50
N PRO A 70 -13.29 -10.42 -1.36
CA PRO A 70 -13.71 -11.14 -0.16
C PRO A 70 -12.85 -12.37 0.14
N GLU A 71 -12.38 -13.08 -0.90
CA GLU A 71 -11.62 -14.33 -0.78
C GLU A 71 -10.20 -14.09 -0.27
N ASN A 72 -9.52 -13.04 -0.77
CA ASN A 72 -8.18 -12.68 -0.29
C ASN A 72 -8.20 -11.74 0.92
N GLN A 73 -9.39 -11.33 1.36
CA GLN A 73 -9.60 -10.46 2.52
C GLN A 73 -8.78 -9.15 2.46
N GLY A 74 -8.48 -8.66 1.23
CA GLY A 74 -7.64 -7.49 1.01
C GLY A 74 -6.14 -7.76 1.05
N MET A 75 -5.68 -9.02 1.11
CA MET A 75 -4.25 -9.35 1.01
C MET A 75 -3.76 -9.16 -0.42
N MET A 76 -3.27 -7.98 -0.75
CA MET A 76 -2.90 -7.59 -2.12
C MET A 76 -1.53 -6.93 -2.24
N CYS A 77 -0.97 -6.36 -1.19
CA CYS A 77 0.39 -5.81 -1.21
C CYS A 77 1.40 -6.72 -0.48
N ASN A 78 2.67 -6.58 -0.84
CA ASN A 78 3.77 -7.20 -0.13
C ASN A 78 4.01 -6.48 1.21
N ILE A 79 4.09 -7.23 2.30
CA ILE A 79 4.49 -6.69 3.60
C ILE A 79 5.96 -7.06 3.82
N THR A 80 6.81 -6.05 3.93
CA THR A 80 8.25 -6.27 4.03
C THR A 80 8.74 -6.16 5.47
N PHE A 81 9.54 -7.13 5.90
CA PHE A 81 10.24 -7.12 7.18
C PHE A 81 11.75 -7.02 6.95
N VAL A 82 12.37 -6.02 7.56
CA VAL A 82 13.83 -5.90 7.64
C VAL A 82 14.27 -6.38 9.02
N ASN A 83 14.96 -7.51 9.06
CA ASN A 83 15.45 -8.13 10.29
C ASN A 83 16.80 -7.54 10.67
N THR A 84 16.82 -6.74 11.74
CA THR A 84 18.00 -6.00 12.18
C THR A 84 18.47 -6.46 13.57
N ALA A 85 19.66 -6.01 13.99
CA ALA A 85 20.17 -6.28 15.33
C ALA A 85 19.31 -5.62 16.43
N ARG A 86 18.52 -4.56 16.13
CA ARG A 86 17.67 -3.85 17.08
C ARG A 86 16.22 -4.35 17.13
N GLY A 87 15.81 -5.20 16.18
CA GLY A 87 14.44 -5.68 16.02
C GLY A 87 14.01 -5.66 14.57
N LEU A 88 12.71 -5.77 14.31
CA LEU A 88 12.14 -5.78 12.97
C LEU A 88 11.69 -4.38 12.56
N VAL A 89 12.04 -3.96 11.36
CA VAL A 89 11.41 -2.80 10.71
C VAL A 89 10.44 -3.31 9.66
N VAL A 90 9.24 -2.74 9.62
CA VAL A 90 8.21 -3.08 8.66
C VAL A 90 8.14 -2.00 7.60
N VAL A 91 8.18 -2.35 6.31
CA VAL A 91 7.85 -1.46 5.21
C VAL A 91 6.54 -1.94 4.61
N ASP A 92 5.55 -1.06 4.68
CA ASP A 92 4.14 -1.27 4.42
C ASP A 92 3.48 -2.35 5.30
N SER A 93 2.35 -2.01 5.88
CA SER A 93 1.74 -2.79 6.96
C SER A 93 0.54 -3.63 6.53
N GLY A 94 0.09 -3.47 5.29
CA GLY A 94 -1.08 -4.18 4.75
C GLY A 94 -2.38 -3.38 4.81
N ALA A 95 -3.44 -3.96 4.25
CA ALA A 95 -4.72 -3.31 3.96
C ALA A 95 -5.71 -3.27 5.14
N SER A 96 -5.40 -3.88 6.27
CA SER A 96 -6.31 -3.94 7.42
C SER A 96 -5.62 -4.36 8.70
N VAL A 97 -6.31 -4.14 9.83
CA VAL A 97 -5.86 -4.63 11.13
C VAL A 97 -5.68 -6.15 11.15
N GLN A 98 -6.56 -6.91 10.47
CA GLN A 98 -6.48 -8.38 10.41
C GLN A 98 -5.24 -8.85 9.64
N ILE A 99 -4.88 -8.15 8.55
CA ILE A 99 -3.67 -8.42 7.77
C ILE A 99 -2.43 -8.07 8.59
N GLY A 100 -2.41 -6.91 9.24
CA GLY A 100 -1.31 -6.52 10.13
C GLY A 100 -1.11 -7.52 11.28
N GLU A 101 -2.18 -8.04 11.88
CA GLU A 101 -2.10 -9.10 12.90
C GLU A 101 -1.55 -10.42 12.34
N MET A 102 -1.95 -10.78 11.13
CA MET A 102 -1.37 -11.94 10.44
C MET A 102 0.12 -11.74 10.24
N ALA A 103 0.54 -10.56 9.78
CA ALA A 103 1.94 -10.22 9.58
C ALA A 103 2.75 -10.30 10.89
N ILE A 104 2.22 -9.78 12.00
CA ILE A 104 2.82 -9.88 13.32
C ILE A 104 2.98 -11.34 13.75
N ARG A 105 1.93 -12.18 13.60
CA ARG A 105 2.01 -13.61 13.95
C ARG A 105 3.11 -14.32 13.17
N GLN A 106 3.25 -14.07 11.87
CA GLN A 106 4.29 -14.68 11.04
C GLN A 106 5.68 -14.19 11.44
N ALA A 107 5.85 -12.90 11.69
CA ALA A 107 7.11 -12.32 12.13
C ALA A 107 7.55 -12.85 13.50
N GLN A 108 6.64 -12.95 14.47
CA GLN A 108 6.93 -13.52 15.78
C GLN A 108 7.36 -14.99 15.69
N LYS A 109 6.66 -15.78 14.87
CA LYS A 109 7.01 -17.19 14.65
C LYS A 109 8.40 -17.37 14.04
N ALA A 110 8.79 -16.47 13.10
CA ALA A 110 10.05 -16.59 12.37
C ALA A 110 11.24 -16.01 13.13
N PHE A 111 11.07 -14.88 13.82
CA PHE A 111 12.20 -14.10 14.35
C PHE A 111 12.21 -13.98 15.87
N ASN A 112 11.06 -14.12 16.53
CA ASN A 112 10.91 -13.88 17.98
C ASN A 112 11.53 -12.52 18.42
N LYS A 113 11.32 -11.47 17.60
CA LYS A 113 11.84 -10.12 17.82
C LYS A 113 10.70 -9.10 17.82
N PRO A 114 10.82 -7.98 18.57
CA PRO A 114 9.84 -6.91 18.52
C PRO A 114 9.93 -6.14 17.18
N VAL A 115 8.81 -5.57 16.73
CA VAL A 115 8.81 -4.53 15.71
C VAL A 115 9.21 -3.20 16.37
N VAL A 116 10.23 -2.56 15.81
CA VAL A 116 10.82 -1.31 16.34
C VAL A 116 10.51 -0.09 15.48
N ALA A 117 10.01 -0.27 14.28
CA ALA A 117 9.53 0.80 13.40
C ALA A 117 8.60 0.24 12.32
N VAL A 118 7.68 1.09 11.83
CA VAL A 118 6.89 0.88 10.63
C VAL A 118 7.14 2.06 9.69
N ILE A 119 7.29 1.82 8.39
CA ILE A 119 7.48 2.83 7.35
C ILE A 119 6.41 2.60 6.29
N ASN A 120 5.60 3.61 5.97
CA ASN A 120 4.63 3.52 4.88
C ASN A 120 5.17 4.26 3.66
N THR A 121 5.16 3.59 2.50
CA THR A 121 5.72 4.12 1.25
C THR A 121 4.87 5.25 0.68
N HIS A 122 3.54 5.13 0.75
CA HIS A 122 2.58 6.13 0.25
C HIS A 122 1.20 5.96 0.94
N TYR A 123 0.19 6.73 0.51
CA TYR A 123 -1.10 6.81 1.21
C TYR A 123 -2.19 5.86 0.70
N HIS A 124 -1.93 4.96 -0.26
CA HIS A 124 -2.94 3.97 -0.64
C HIS A 124 -3.15 2.95 0.48
N GLY A 125 -4.42 2.62 0.74
CA GLY A 125 -4.83 1.96 1.98
C GLY A 125 -4.25 0.57 2.22
N ASP A 126 -3.93 -0.15 1.16
CA ASP A 126 -3.32 -1.47 1.23
C ASP A 126 -1.86 -1.45 1.74
N HIS A 127 -1.25 -0.27 1.85
CA HIS A 127 0.11 -0.10 2.36
C HIS A 127 0.17 0.34 3.83
N TRP A 128 -0.90 0.93 4.39
CA TRP A 128 -0.81 1.51 5.73
C TRP A 128 -1.96 1.18 6.70
N LEU A 129 -3.11 0.70 6.25
CA LEU A 129 -4.23 0.43 7.16
C LEU A 129 -3.91 -0.65 8.21
N GLY A 130 -2.95 -1.52 7.95
CA GLY A 130 -2.40 -2.44 8.93
C GLY A 130 -1.63 -1.79 10.08
N ASN A 131 -1.32 -0.49 10.03
CA ASN A 131 -0.70 0.27 11.13
C ASN A 131 -1.44 0.09 12.45
N ASP A 132 -2.76 -0.10 12.41
CA ASP A 132 -3.60 -0.34 13.58
C ASP A 132 -3.13 -1.56 14.38
N ALA A 133 -2.83 -2.68 13.71
CA ALA A 133 -2.33 -3.88 14.37
C ALA A 133 -0.97 -3.65 15.04
N PHE A 134 -0.06 -2.97 14.35
CA PHE A 134 1.28 -2.71 14.86
C PHE A 134 1.27 -1.73 16.03
N ALA A 135 0.48 -0.65 15.95
CA ALA A 135 0.32 0.31 17.06
C ALA A 135 -0.34 -0.33 18.28
N THR A 136 -1.23 -1.30 18.07
CA THR A 136 -1.89 -2.05 19.15
C THR A 136 -0.94 -3.05 19.81
N ALA A 137 -0.15 -3.79 19.02
CA ALA A 137 0.75 -4.83 19.52
C ALA A 137 2.04 -4.27 20.15
N TYR A 138 2.55 -3.14 19.65
CA TYR A 138 3.83 -2.56 20.07
C TYR A 138 3.61 -1.13 20.54
N LYS A 139 3.46 -0.95 21.85
CA LYS A 139 3.22 0.38 22.46
C LYS A 139 4.31 1.38 22.04
N ASN A 140 3.87 2.53 21.51
CA ASN A 140 4.74 3.63 21.06
C ASN A 140 5.68 3.24 19.89
N VAL A 141 5.38 2.22 19.10
CA VAL A 141 6.15 1.96 17.88
C VAL A 141 6.09 3.18 16.97
N PRO A 142 7.23 3.74 16.54
CA PRO A 142 7.22 4.86 15.61
C PRO A 142 6.74 4.40 14.24
N ILE A 143 5.80 5.16 13.66
CA ILE A 143 5.28 4.94 12.32
C ILE A 143 5.67 6.13 11.47
N TYR A 144 6.42 5.87 10.43
CA TYR A 144 7.04 6.85 9.55
C TYR A 144 6.34 6.91 8.19
N ALA A 145 6.27 8.10 7.60
CA ALA A 145 5.90 8.31 6.21
C ALA A 145 6.39 9.67 5.71
N HIS A 146 6.31 9.91 4.40
CA HIS A 146 6.53 11.25 3.86
C HIS A 146 5.50 12.25 4.40
N PRO A 147 5.87 13.53 4.68
CA PRO A 147 4.91 14.53 5.18
C PRO A 147 3.65 14.68 4.31
N GLY A 148 3.77 14.53 2.99
CA GLY A 148 2.63 14.50 2.06
C GLY A 148 1.69 13.32 2.35
N THR A 149 2.23 12.12 2.49
CA THR A 149 1.47 10.90 2.84
C THR A 149 0.74 11.07 4.17
N ILE A 150 1.40 11.65 5.19
CA ILE A 150 0.77 11.93 6.49
C ILE A 150 -0.45 12.85 6.31
N ARG A 151 -0.30 13.95 5.56
CA ARG A 151 -1.41 14.89 5.31
C ARG A 151 -2.57 14.26 4.56
N GLU A 152 -2.29 13.44 3.54
CA GLU A 152 -3.33 12.75 2.75
C GLU A 152 -4.12 11.75 3.60
N ILE A 153 -3.44 10.97 4.46
CA ILE A 153 -4.10 10.03 5.37
C ILE A 153 -4.94 10.78 6.43
N GLN A 154 -4.45 11.90 6.96
CA GLN A 154 -5.22 12.77 7.88
C GLN A 154 -6.44 13.41 7.21
N GLY A 155 -6.34 13.64 5.91
CA GLY A 155 -7.40 14.24 5.09
C GLY A 155 -8.43 13.21 4.61
N ILE A 156 -8.79 13.33 3.34
CA ILE A 156 -9.85 12.50 2.73
C ILE A 156 -9.39 11.05 2.52
N GLN A 157 -8.11 10.83 2.17
CA GLN A 157 -7.60 9.53 1.75
C GLN A 157 -7.73 8.46 2.84
N GLY A 158 -7.56 8.82 4.12
CA GLY A 158 -7.68 7.86 5.21
C GLY A 158 -9.04 7.16 5.25
N ASN A 159 -10.13 7.94 5.30
CA ASN A 159 -11.48 7.40 5.31
C ASN A 159 -11.88 6.78 3.97
N LEU A 160 -11.47 7.39 2.86
CA LEU A 160 -11.75 6.89 1.51
C LEU A 160 -11.22 5.46 1.34
N TRP A 161 -9.93 5.24 1.58
CA TRP A 161 -9.31 3.93 1.41
C TRP A 161 -9.87 2.88 2.35
N ARG A 162 -10.12 3.23 3.63
CA ARG A 162 -10.77 2.30 4.55
C ARG A 162 -12.13 1.86 4.03
N THR A 163 -12.98 2.80 3.61
CA THR A 163 -14.31 2.52 3.08
C THR A 163 -14.26 1.68 1.81
N LEU A 164 -13.37 2.00 0.87
CA LEU A 164 -13.21 1.24 -0.37
C LEU A 164 -12.80 -0.21 -0.10
N LEU A 165 -11.82 -0.43 0.79
CA LEU A 165 -11.39 -1.78 1.14
C LEU A 165 -12.47 -2.58 1.86
N GLU A 166 -13.23 -1.97 2.78
CA GLU A 166 -14.39 -2.61 3.40
C GLU A 166 -15.43 -3.02 2.35
N GLN A 167 -15.71 -2.17 1.36
CA GLN A 167 -16.65 -2.47 0.28
C GLN A 167 -16.15 -3.57 -0.64
N TRP A 168 -14.93 -3.46 -1.14
CA TRP A 168 -14.36 -4.42 -2.10
C TRP A 168 -14.16 -5.81 -1.49
N THR A 169 -13.90 -5.88 -0.20
CA THR A 169 -13.72 -7.15 0.51
C THR A 169 -14.99 -7.68 1.16
N ASN A 170 -16.16 -7.09 0.86
CA ASN A 170 -17.42 -7.42 1.52
C ASN A 170 -17.29 -7.45 3.06
N GLN A 171 -16.72 -6.39 3.61
CA GLN A 171 -16.49 -6.18 5.05
C GLN A 171 -15.43 -7.09 5.69
N ALA A 172 -14.63 -7.83 4.92
CA ALA A 172 -13.58 -8.66 5.51
C ALA A 172 -12.47 -7.83 6.20
N THR A 173 -12.31 -6.54 5.83
CA THR A 173 -11.36 -5.60 6.46
C THR A 173 -12.01 -4.71 7.53
N ALA A 174 -13.30 -4.95 7.86
CA ALA A 174 -14.04 -4.12 8.82
C ALA A 174 -13.40 -4.12 10.22
N GLY A 175 -13.57 -3.01 10.93
CA GLY A 175 -13.03 -2.80 12.27
C GLY A 175 -11.58 -2.26 12.29
N THR A 176 -11.02 -1.92 11.13
CA THR A 176 -9.70 -1.27 11.03
C THR A 176 -9.80 0.21 11.41
N ARG A 177 -8.99 0.65 12.38
CA ARG A 177 -8.87 2.06 12.75
C ARG A 177 -7.83 2.76 11.89
N ILE A 178 -8.05 4.04 11.64
CA ILE A 178 -7.07 4.89 10.94
C ILE A 178 -5.98 5.29 11.93
N VAL A 179 -4.80 4.68 11.80
CA VAL A 179 -3.61 5.03 12.57
C VAL A 179 -2.64 5.77 11.67
N VAL A 180 -2.68 7.10 11.77
CA VAL A 180 -1.85 8.00 10.96
C VAL A 180 -0.39 7.91 11.38
N PRO A 181 0.57 7.83 10.43
CA PRO A 181 1.99 7.97 10.75
C PRO A 181 2.28 9.33 11.39
N THR A 182 3.13 9.34 12.41
CA THR A 182 3.45 10.56 13.18
C THR A 182 4.87 11.05 13.00
N GLN A 183 5.74 10.24 12.38
CA GLN A 183 7.14 10.54 12.20
C GLN A 183 7.42 10.85 10.73
N PRO A 184 7.78 12.10 10.39
CA PRO A 184 8.06 12.46 9.00
C PRO A 184 9.41 11.88 8.55
N LEU A 185 9.46 11.43 7.30
CA LEU A 185 10.66 11.06 6.57
C LEU A 185 10.70 11.76 5.22
N GLU A 186 11.85 12.33 4.90
CA GLU A 186 12.07 13.04 3.64
C GLU A 186 13.24 12.40 2.87
N HIS A 187 13.45 12.86 1.64
CA HIS A 187 14.58 12.44 0.82
C HIS A 187 15.91 12.60 1.56
N GLY A 188 16.75 11.57 1.50
CA GLY A 188 18.08 11.55 2.12
C GLY A 188 18.09 11.26 3.62
N ASN A 189 16.93 11.14 4.29
CA ASN A 189 16.93 10.70 5.68
C ASN A 189 17.47 9.27 5.80
N GLU A 190 18.20 9.00 6.86
CA GLU A 190 18.71 7.67 7.20
C GLU A 190 18.24 7.26 8.60
N LEU A 191 17.75 6.03 8.70
CA LEU A 191 17.44 5.36 9.96
C LEU A 191 18.42 4.20 10.16
N LYS A 192 19.12 4.18 11.31
CA LYS A 192 20.10 3.13 11.63
C LYS A 192 19.59 2.20 12.71
N PHE A 193 19.50 0.91 12.39
CA PHE A 193 19.02 -0.13 13.28
C PHE A 193 20.10 -1.18 13.59
N GLY A 194 21.23 -0.70 14.12
CA GLY A 194 22.39 -1.54 14.42
C GLY A 194 23.21 -1.86 13.17
N ASP A 195 23.02 -3.06 12.63
CA ASP A 195 23.73 -3.57 11.47
C ASP A 195 23.08 -3.20 10.11
N VAL A 196 21.96 -2.50 10.13
CA VAL A 196 21.22 -2.12 8.91
C VAL A 196 20.96 -0.62 8.88
N THR A 197 21.22 -0.01 7.73
CA THR A 197 20.90 1.38 7.41
C THR A 197 19.77 1.42 6.37
N LEU A 198 18.68 2.11 6.70
CA LEU A 198 17.60 2.40 5.77
C LEU A 198 17.73 3.84 5.30
N ARG A 199 17.83 4.07 3.97
CA ARG A 199 17.89 5.41 3.37
C ARG A 199 16.64 5.66 2.55
N MET A 200 16.08 6.88 2.73
CA MET A 200 14.83 7.29 2.09
C MET A 200 15.11 8.03 0.79
N HIS A 201 14.39 7.64 -0.26
CA HIS A 201 14.44 8.28 -1.57
C HIS A 201 13.06 8.81 -1.95
N HIS A 202 12.99 10.11 -2.26
CA HIS A 202 11.81 10.78 -2.81
C HIS A 202 12.29 11.75 -3.88
N TYR A 203 11.80 11.63 -5.10
CA TYR A 203 12.23 12.47 -6.23
C TYR A 203 11.09 13.29 -6.85
N GLY A 204 9.99 13.41 -6.13
CA GLY A 204 8.77 14.10 -6.54
C GLY A 204 7.62 13.14 -6.83
N LYS A 205 6.61 13.66 -7.52
CA LYS A 205 5.42 12.90 -7.89
C LYS A 205 5.80 11.75 -8.83
N ALA A 206 5.40 10.52 -8.48
CA ALA A 206 5.56 9.32 -9.30
C ALA A 206 4.25 8.52 -9.34
N HIS A 207 4.05 7.52 -8.46
CA HIS A 207 2.76 6.84 -8.32
C HIS A 207 1.74 7.70 -7.56
N THR A 208 2.22 8.41 -6.55
CA THR A 208 1.52 9.48 -5.83
C THR A 208 2.41 10.73 -5.74
N PRO A 209 1.90 11.87 -5.24
CA PRO A 209 2.75 13.03 -5.00
C PRO A 209 3.81 12.85 -3.90
N SER A 210 3.72 11.79 -3.10
CA SER A 210 4.50 11.68 -1.86
C SER A 210 5.08 10.27 -1.61
N ASP A 211 5.40 9.55 -2.68
CA ASP A 211 6.04 8.25 -2.57
C ASP A 211 7.43 8.34 -1.96
N ILE A 212 7.77 7.43 -1.04
CA ILE A 212 9.14 7.18 -0.62
C ILE A 212 9.55 5.76 -0.98
N CYS A 213 10.76 5.63 -1.53
CA CYS A 213 11.42 4.35 -1.69
C CYS A 213 12.41 4.15 -0.53
N VAL A 214 12.49 2.94 0.02
CA VAL A 214 13.30 2.61 1.19
C VAL A 214 14.44 1.70 0.78
N GLU A 215 15.67 2.24 0.71
CA GLU A 215 16.88 1.47 0.42
C GLU A 215 17.38 0.76 1.69
N VAL A 216 17.56 -0.54 1.62
CA VAL A 216 18.30 -1.35 2.59
C VAL A 216 19.74 -1.42 2.11
N VAL A 217 20.58 -0.51 2.61
CA VAL A 217 21.91 -0.20 2.02
C VAL A 217 22.82 -1.44 1.98
N GLU A 218 22.87 -2.20 3.07
CA GLU A 218 23.73 -3.37 3.22
C GLU A 218 23.33 -4.52 2.29
N ASP A 219 22.02 -4.60 1.94
CA ASP A 219 21.49 -5.66 1.08
C ASP A 219 21.46 -5.27 -0.41
N LYS A 220 21.82 -4.01 -0.73
CA LYS A 220 21.68 -3.49 -2.10
C LYS A 220 20.27 -3.74 -2.66
N LEU A 221 19.28 -3.48 -1.83
CA LEU A 221 17.88 -3.68 -2.12
C LEU A 221 17.11 -2.39 -1.84
N THR A 222 16.19 -2.01 -2.73
CA THR A 222 15.28 -0.89 -2.50
C THR A 222 13.83 -1.38 -2.59
N CYS A 223 13.06 -1.13 -1.51
CA CYS A 223 11.60 -1.22 -1.52
C CYS A 223 11.08 0.01 -2.27
N VAL A 224 10.47 -0.20 -3.41
CA VAL A 224 10.02 0.90 -4.31
C VAL A 224 8.53 1.22 -4.16
N GLY A 225 7.81 0.51 -3.28
CA GLY A 225 6.36 0.66 -3.18
C GLY A 225 5.71 0.46 -4.55
N ASP A 226 4.79 1.34 -4.89
CA ASP A 226 4.06 1.29 -6.16
C ASP A 226 4.65 2.20 -7.25
N VAL A 227 5.79 2.84 -6.97
CA VAL A 227 6.55 3.55 -8.01
C VAL A 227 6.89 2.61 -9.17
N ALA A 228 7.16 1.33 -8.87
CA ALA A 228 7.23 0.26 -9.85
C ALA A 228 6.50 -0.98 -9.32
N MET A 229 5.75 -1.67 -10.19
CA MET A 229 5.07 -2.92 -9.90
C MET A 229 5.58 -4.02 -10.85
N ASP A 230 5.71 -5.26 -10.36
CA ASP A 230 6.07 -6.36 -11.24
C ASP A 230 4.82 -6.91 -11.93
N ARG A 231 4.80 -6.82 -13.26
CA ARG A 231 3.74 -7.37 -14.13
C ARG A 231 2.33 -7.05 -13.69
N ARG A 232 2.12 -5.79 -13.32
CA ARG A 232 0.82 -5.27 -12.89
C ARG A 232 0.67 -3.80 -13.23
N ILE A 233 -0.58 -3.40 -13.56
CA ILE A 233 -1.04 -2.02 -13.48
C ILE A 233 -2.31 -1.94 -12.64
N ALA A 234 -2.41 -0.92 -11.81
CA ALA A 234 -3.52 -0.71 -10.87
C ALA A 234 -4.00 0.75 -10.92
N ASN A 235 -4.31 1.35 -9.78
CA ASN A 235 -4.64 2.77 -9.71
C ASN A 235 -3.38 3.63 -9.88
N MET A 236 -3.45 4.64 -10.76
CA MET A 236 -2.41 5.65 -10.98
C MET A 236 -3.04 7.04 -11.15
N ASP A 237 -4.25 7.24 -10.62
CA ASP A 237 -5.02 8.48 -10.86
C ASP A 237 -4.27 9.73 -10.36
N ASP A 238 -3.47 9.60 -9.30
CA ASP A 238 -2.65 10.66 -8.73
C ASP A 238 -1.20 10.67 -9.23
N GLY A 239 -0.86 9.83 -10.21
CA GLY A 239 0.50 9.62 -10.68
C GLY A 239 1.00 10.60 -11.73
N SER A 240 2.26 10.36 -12.16
CA SER A 240 2.94 11.08 -13.25
C SER A 240 3.91 10.13 -13.96
N TYR A 241 3.82 10.03 -15.27
CA TYR A 241 4.77 9.25 -16.07
C TYR A 241 6.16 9.89 -16.07
N LEU A 242 6.22 11.19 -16.32
CA LEU A 242 7.50 11.93 -16.35
C LEU A 242 8.18 11.91 -14.98
N GLY A 243 7.39 12.05 -13.89
CA GLY A 243 7.90 11.94 -12.54
C GLY A 243 8.38 10.53 -12.20
N THR A 244 7.68 9.50 -12.69
CA THR A 244 8.09 8.10 -12.53
C THR A 244 9.41 7.83 -13.25
N PHE A 245 9.58 8.28 -14.50
CA PHE A 245 10.84 8.13 -15.23
C PHE A 245 12.00 8.83 -14.51
N LYS A 246 11.78 10.07 -14.07
CA LYS A 246 12.76 10.80 -13.25
C LYS A 246 13.14 10.03 -11.99
N THR A 247 12.18 9.41 -11.33
CA THR A 247 12.41 8.62 -10.11
C THR A 247 13.23 7.37 -10.42
N TYR A 248 12.95 6.66 -11.52
CA TYR A 248 13.74 5.50 -11.94
C TYR A 248 15.21 5.89 -12.21
N ASP A 249 15.43 6.96 -13.01
CA ASP A 249 16.79 7.44 -13.34
C ASP A 249 17.55 7.80 -12.06
N ALA A 250 16.88 8.45 -11.13
CA ALA A 250 17.48 8.86 -9.86
C ALA A 250 17.79 7.68 -8.94
N LEU A 251 16.91 6.67 -8.84
CA LEU A 251 17.14 5.45 -8.07
C LEU A 251 18.32 4.65 -8.64
N GLU A 252 18.35 4.41 -9.95
CA GLU A 252 19.44 3.70 -10.62
C GLU A 252 20.80 4.43 -10.47
N LYS A 253 20.80 5.74 -10.45
CA LYS A 253 22.00 6.57 -10.28
C LYS A 253 22.47 6.64 -8.83
N ASN A 254 21.56 6.78 -7.87
CA ASN A 254 21.90 7.16 -6.49
C ASN A 254 21.88 5.99 -5.49
N THR A 255 21.39 4.81 -5.90
CA THR A 255 21.48 3.59 -5.11
C THR A 255 22.46 2.59 -5.72
N ARG A 256 22.86 1.60 -4.93
CA ARG A 256 23.60 0.45 -5.44
C ARG A 256 22.71 -0.80 -5.53
N SER A 257 21.41 -0.59 -5.63
CA SER A 257 20.43 -1.67 -5.58
C SER A 257 20.55 -2.59 -6.79
N THR A 258 20.59 -3.87 -6.51
CA THR A 258 20.53 -4.96 -7.48
C THR A 258 19.22 -5.73 -7.41
N ILE A 259 18.39 -5.42 -6.40
CA ILE A 259 17.07 -5.98 -6.18
C ILE A 259 16.11 -4.81 -5.95
N TRP A 260 15.04 -4.78 -6.71
CA TRP A 260 13.92 -3.86 -6.54
C TRP A 260 12.73 -4.64 -5.97
N LEU A 261 12.22 -4.21 -4.82
CA LEU A 261 11.11 -4.86 -4.14
C LEU A 261 9.87 -3.97 -4.30
N PRO A 262 8.91 -4.38 -5.15
CA PRO A 262 7.69 -3.62 -5.38
C PRO A 262 6.67 -3.85 -4.26
N GLY A 263 5.70 -2.93 -4.12
CA GLY A 263 4.52 -3.16 -3.29
C GLY A 263 3.66 -4.31 -3.80
N HIS A 264 3.70 -4.57 -5.10
CA HIS A 264 2.93 -5.65 -5.74
C HIS A 264 3.78 -6.43 -6.75
N GLY A 265 3.70 -7.75 -6.69
CA GLY A 265 4.43 -8.66 -7.57
C GLY A 265 5.76 -9.11 -7.00
N GLU A 266 6.55 -9.80 -7.82
CA GLU A 266 7.80 -10.42 -7.40
C GLU A 266 8.95 -9.40 -7.31
N PRO A 267 9.76 -9.45 -6.24
CA PRO A 267 11.01 -8.69 -6.18
C PRO A 267 12.04 -9.27 -7.15
N GLY A 268 12.82 -8.38 -7.78
CA GLY A 268 13.85 -8.83 -8.71
C GLY A 268 14.68 -7.68 -9.32
N PRO A 269 15.72 -8.01 -10.08
CA PRO A 269 16.58 -7.01 -10.71
C PRO A 269 15.89 -6.25 -11.84
N ASP A 270 14.91 -6.85 -12.50
CA ASP A 270 14.29 -6.32 -13.71
C ASP A 270 13.02 -5.50 -13.48
N VAL A 271 12.56 -5.35 -12.23
CA VAL A 271 11.28 -4.69 -11.91
C VAL A 271 11.21 -3.28 -12.48
N LEU A 272 12.22 -2.42 -12.24
CA LEU A 272 12.22 -1.06 -12.79
C LEU A 272 12.25 -1.07 -14.32
N LYS A 273 13.11 -1.89 -14.91
CA LYS A 273 13.24 -1.99 -16.38
C LYS A 273 11.94 -2.43 -17.03
N TRP A 274 11.33 -3.48 -16.48
CA TRP A 274 10.08 -4.03 -17.02
C TRP A 274 8.95 -2.99 -16.98
N ASN A 275 8.81 -2.29 -15.85
CA ASN A 275 7.77 -1.30 -15.64
C ASN A 275 8.05 -0.03 -16.48
N ARG A 276 9.33 0.41 -16.56
CA ARG A 276 9.77 1.52 -17.43
C ARG A 276 9.36 1.27 -18.88
N GLU A 277 9.69 0.10 -19.44
CA GLU A 277 9.40 -0.20 -20.84
C GLU A 277 7.90 -0.20 -21.14
N LEU A 278 7.07 -0.72 -20.22
CA LEU A 278 5.61 -0.63 -20.32
C LEU A 278 5.13 0.83 -20.33
N PHE A 279 5.60 1.61 -19.37
CA PHE A 279 5.19 3.01 -19.19
C PHE A 279 5.68 3.90 -20.34
N GLU A 280 6.89 3.67 -20.83
CA GLU A 280 7.39 4.37 -22.02
C GLU A 280 6.56 4.06 -23.27
N GLY A 281 6.16 2.80 -23.45
CA GLY A 281 5.27 2.43 -24.55
C GLY A 281 3.93 3.16 -24.50
N ILE A 282 3.34 3.26 -23.31
CA ILE A 282 2.08 3.99 -23.12
C ILE A 282 2.28 5.49 -23.32
N TYR A 283 3.24 6.09 -22.60
CA TYR A 283 3.44 7.54 -22.61
C TYR A 283 3.87 8.07 -23.99
N ARG A 284 4.87 7.44 -24.64
CA ARG A 284 5.37 7.88 -25.94
C ARG A 284 4.34 7.75 -27.06
N SER A 285 3.48 6.74 -26.99
CA SER A 285 2.36 6.62 -27.94
C SER A 285 1.35 7.75 -27.75
N CYS A 286 1.03 8.11 -26.50
CA CYS A 286 0.14 9.24 -26.20
C CYS A 286 0.79 10.58 -26.58
N GLU A 287 2.06 10.78 -26.26
CA GLU A 287 2.83 11.98 -26.63
C GLU A 287 2.85 12.19 -28.16
N GLN A 288 3.02 11.11 -28.92
CA GLN A 288 2.98 11.19 -30.40
C GLN A 288 1.58 11.54 -30.89
N ALA A 289 0.53 10.91 -30.32
CA ALA A 289 -0.84 11.22 -30.69
C ALA A 289 -1.19 12.69 -30.42
N VAL A 290 -0.75 13.25 -29.29
CA VAL A 290 -0.93 14.68 -28.96
C VAL A 290 -0.20 15.56 -29.98
N LYS A 291 1.04 15.25 -30.33
CA LYS A 291 1.82 15.99 -31.37
C LYS A 291 1.15 15.99 -32.74
N ASP A 292 0.50 14.89 -33.09
CA ASP A 292 -0.20 14.70 -34.35
C ASP A 292 -1.66 15.23 -34.31
N GLY A 293 -2.12 15.78 -33.18
CA GLY A 293 -3.48 16.29 -33.00
C GLY A 293 -4.54 15.21 -33.03
N LEU A 294 -4.19 13.96 -32.71
CA LEU A 294 -5.09 12.80 -32.69
C LEU A 294 -5.85 12.71 -31.36
N PRO A 295 -7.11 12.28 -31.36
CA PRO A 295 -7.89 12.11 -30.14
C PRO A 295 -7.39 10.93 -29.28
N MET A 296 -7.80 10.89 -28.03
CA MET A 296 -7.39 9.88 -27.04
C MET A 296 -7.69 8.43 -27.46
N ASP A 297 -8.77 8.20 -28.20
CA ASP A 297 -9.09 6.85 -28.70
C ASP A 297 -8.08 6.35 -29.72
N ASP A 298 -7.59 7.24 -30.59
CA ASP A 298 -6.49 6.93 -31.51
C ASP A 298 -5.17 6.72 -30.77
N ALA A 299 -4.90 7.52 -29.74
CA ALA A 299 -3.75 7.30 -28.84
C ALA A 299 -3.80 5.91 -28.20
N LYS A 300 -4.97 5.47 -27.72
CA LYS A 300 -5.16 4.13 -27.17
C LYS A 300 -4.87 3.03 -28.21
N ALA A 301 -5.30 3.22 -29.44
CA ALA A 301 -5.01 2.29 -30.53
C ALA A 301 -3.50 2.23 -30.85
N MET A 302 -2.79 3.36 -30.76
CA MET A 302 -1.33 3.42 -30.89
C MET A 302 -0.64 2.70 -29.75
N VAL A 303 -1.06 2.93 -28.50
CA VAL A 303 -0.54 2.25 -27.29
C VAL A 303 -0.62 0.73 -27.43
N LEU A 304 -1.77 0.20 -27.88
CA LEU A 304 -1.96 -1.24 -28.06
C LEU A 304 -1.06 -1.85 -29.16
N LYS A 305 -0.61 -1.04 -30.12
CA LYS A 305 0.31 -1.46 -31.19
C LYS A 305 1.78 -1.27 -30.84
N ASP A 306 2.11 -0.52 -29.79
CA ASP A 306 3.50 -0.34 -29.37
C ASP A 306 4.11 -1.68 -28.95
N PRO A 307 5.26 -2.10 -29.51
CA PRO A 307 5.86 -3.40 -29.22
C PRO A 307 6.18 -3.62 -27.73
N ARG A 308 6.53 -2.54 -27.00
CA ARG A 308 6.80 -2.60 -25.55
C ARG A 308 5.54 -2.94 -24.77
N VAL A 309 4.40 -2.41 -25.16
CA VAL A 309 3.09 -2.67 -24.56
C VAL A 309 2.56 -4.04 -25.00
N ALA A 310 2.51 -4.30 -26.30
CA ALA A 310 1.97 -5.52 -26.87
C ALA A 310 2.66 -6.79 -26.33
N SER A 311 3.99 -6.74 -26.16
CA SER A 311 4.75 -7.88 -25.60
C SER A 311 4.49 -8.14 -24.12
N ARG A 312 3.95 -7.16 -23.37
CA ARG A 312 3.71 -7.22 -21.92
C ARG A 312 2.25 -7.37 -21.54
N ALA A 313 1.34 -7.03 -22.44
CA ALA A 313 -0.10 -6.97 -22.15
C ALA A 313 -0.65 -8.25 -21.49
N LYS A 314 -0.27 -9.43 -22.03
CA LYS A 314 -0.76 -10.73 -21.55
C LYS A 314 -0.26 -11.08 -20.13
N ASP A 315 0.95 -10.61 -19.81
CA ASP A 315 1.62 -10.91 -18.53
C ASP A 315 1.36 -9.83 -17.48
N THR A 316 0.58 -8.79 -17.82
CA THR A 316 0.29 -7.66 -16.92
C THR A 316 -1.08 -7.82 -16.27
N LYS A 317 -1.10 -8.10 -14.98
CA LYS A 317 -2.35 -8.13 -14.19
C LYS A 317 -3.02 -6.75 -14.23
N GLY A 318 -4.33 -6.75 -14.43
CA GLY A 318 -5.13 -5.52 -14.49
C GLY A 318 -5.00 -4.73 -15.78
N PHE A 319 -4.28 -5.24 -16.81
CA PHE A 319 -4.04 -4.52 -18.06
C PHE A 319 -5.34 -4.08 -18.74
N GLU A 320 -6.23 -5.02 -19.04
CA GLU A 320 -7.48 -4.72 -19.74
C GLU A 320 -8.39 -3.76 -18.96
N THR A 321 -8.45 -3.95 -17.64
CA THR A 321 -9.31 -3.16 -16.75
C THR A 321 -8.83 -1.74 -16.54
N ASN A 322 -7.49 -1.55 -16.47
CA ASN A 322 -6.90 -0.26 -16.08
C ASN A 322 -6.26 0.51 -17.24
N LEU A 323 -6.03 -0.13 -18.41
CA LEU A 323 -5.35 0.53 -19.53
C LEU A 323 -5.97 1.87 -19.91
N GLY A 324 -7.30 1.99 -19.89
CA GLY A 324 -7.99 3.24 -20.20
C GLY A 324 -7.57 4.40 -19.30
N LYS A 325 -7.46 4.17 -17.99
CA LYS A 325 -6.98 5.17 -17.02
C LYS A 325 -5.52 5.55 -17.29
N TYR A 326 -4.67 4.57 -17.57
CA TYR A 326 -3.26 4.78 -17.88
C TYR A 326 -3.08 5.60 -19.15
N VAL A 327 -3.85 5.32 -20.21
CA VAL A 327 -3.85 6.10 -21.44
C VAL A 327 -4.34 7.54 -21.19
N SER A 328 -5.44 7.70 -20.43
CA SER A 328 -5.97 9.02 -20.10
C SER A 328 -4.95 9.88 -19.35
N LEU A 329 -4.30 9.31 -18.32
CA LEU A 329 -3.27 10.02 -17.58
C LEU A 329 -2.09 10.42 -18.49
N ALA A 330 -1.59 9.47 -19.30
CA ALA A 330 -0.46 9.72 -20.22
C ALA A 330 -0.79 10.78 -21.26
N TYR A 331 -2.00 10.74 -21.82
CA TYR A 331 -2.45 11.69 -22.83
C TYR A 331 -2.56 13.12 -22.25
N LEU A 332 -3.23 13.26 -21.11
CA LEU A 332 -3.38 14.57 -20.44
C LEU A 332 -2.05 15.13 -19.94
N GLU A 333 -1.14 14.29 -19.47
CA GLU A 333 0.20 14.72 -19.07
C GLU A 333 1.02 15.16 -20.28
N ALA A 334 0.90 14.46 -21.42
CA ALA A 334 1.56 14.84 -22.66
C ALA A 334 1.03 16.17 -23.23
N GLU A 335 -0.29 16.41 -23.19
CA GLU A 335 -0.87 17.71 -23.54
C GLU A 335 -0.28 18.84 -22.70
N THR A 336 -0.22 18.63 -21.37
CA THR A 336 0.30 19.65 -20.45
C THR A 336 1.80 19.91 -20.63
N ALA A 337 2.57 18.88 -20.96
CA ALA A 337 4.02 18.99 -21.16
C ALA A 337 4.41 19.59 -22.52
N GLY A 338 3.49 19.60 -23.49
CA GLY A 338 3.70 20.15 -24.85
C GLY A 338 3.49 21.66 -24.96
N PHE A 339 2.97 22.28 -23.89
CA PHE A 339 2.78 23.72 -23.78
C PHE A 339 3.75 24.35 -22.76
#